data_9cc7286c8370a1f1fa44fa56c94e8ab2
#
_entry.id   9cc7286c8370a1f1fa44fa56c94e8ab2
#
_cell.length_a   1.000
_cell.length_b   1.000
_cell.length_c   1.000
_cell.angle_alpha   90.00
_cell.angle_beta   90.00
_cell.angle_gamma   90.00
#
_symmetry.space_group_name_H-M   'P 1'
#
loop_
_entity.id
_entity.type
_entity.pdbx_description
1 polymer ?
#
loop_
_entity_poly.entity_id
_entity_poly.type
_entity_poly.pdbx_seq_one_letter_code
_entity_poly.pdbx_strand_id
1 'polypeptide(L)'
;MPFPSPKNQVPLLGLVSLFGASFSALAQPAQPEASLTPAASPSATPIFFADQTLAHLKQLRQAALASDYAFKQVAHLANNIGPRLTGSVQAAKAVEYVADEVKALGCDVQLEKVMVPHWVRGVETAELTQFPGQAAGTTQKIVLCALGGSVSTPPEGINADTVCVRDFEELKALPREKVNGKIVLFNHSFDKKIAAQGHGGEAYGQAVVYRSDGPVAAAKLGAAACLIRSVGGADYRIPHTGQTNYKDGVPKIPAAAVTAEDADLIAYLAAQGETRMHLVLTPQTLPDVESANVIADIKGSEHPEQVVIVSGHLDSWDLGTGAIDDGAGVAVAMETAHLVRQLHLKPKRTIRVIAWMNEENGSRGSKQYAKDHASEFANHFAVNETDGGADHPIGLNLKAKPEVKEIFEPVAKILQEIGAGTLNLSEHIGADIEPMEKAGVPAFSPMQDSRFYFNYHHTPADTLDKIVPRELQENAAVVAVAAYAVANAEQSLPR
;
A
#
# COMPACT_ATOMS: atom_id res chain seq x y z
N MET A 1 46.08 20.83 0.10
CA MET A 1 46.45 21.80 -0.94
C MET A 1 45.19 22.19 -1.68
N PRO A 2 44.99 23.48 -1.96
CA PRO A 2 43.68 24.11 -2.08
C PRO A 2 43.16 24.21 -3.53
N PHE A 3 41.87 24.50 -3.60
CA PHE A 3 41.07 24.89 -4.80
C PHE A 3 41.70 25.99 -5.67
N PRO A 4 41.23 26.21 -6.92
CA PRO A 4 40.56 27.49 -7.15
C PRO A 4 39.25 27.43 -7.94
N SER A 5 38.31 28.31 -7.53
CA SER A 5 37.21 28.88 -8.28
C SER A 5 37.69 29.94 -9.28
N PRO A 6 36.94 30.24 -10.36
CA PRO A 6 36.80 31.63 -10.75
C PRO A 6 35.38 32.11 -10.91
N LYS A 7 35.22 33.34 -10.41
CA LYS A 7 34.16 34.29 -10.67
C LYS A 7 34.20 34.79 -12.11
N ASN A 8 33.06 35.18 -12.69
CA ASN A 8 32.95 36.33 -13.58
C ASN A 8 31.61 37.03 -13.47
N GLN A 9 31.71 38.32 -13.34
CA GLN A 9 30.66 39.33 -13.24
C GLN A 9 30.36 39.97 -14.59
N VAL A 10 29.07 40.24 -14.85
CA VAL A 10 28.35 41.49 -15.32
C VAL A 10 29.02 42.31 -16.46
N PRO A 11 28.25 43.01 -17.38
CA PRO A 11 27.49 44.20 -17.01
C PRO A 11 26.12 44.45 -17.70
N LEU A 12 25.36 45.29 -16.99
CA LEU A 12 24.21 46.11 -17.38
C LEU A 12 24.51 47.07 -18.52
N LEU A 13 23.54 47.30 -19.41
CA LEU A 13 23.43 48.57 -20.15
C LEU A 13 21.93 48.90 -20.38
N GLY A 14 21.53 50.03 -19.88
CA GLY A 14 20.21 50.61 -20.07
C GLY A 14 20.13 51.45 -21.37
N LEU A 15 18.89 51.65 -21.81
CA LEU A 15 18.57 52.78 -22.70
C LEU A 15 17.23 53.40 -22.29
N VAL A 16 17.31 54.65 -21.93
CA VAL A 16 16.21 55.59 -21.72
C VAL A 16 15.85 56.24 -23.05
N SER A 17 14.58 56.37 -23.38
CA SER A 17 14.09 57.27 -24.40
C SER A 17 12.84 58.01 -23.93
N LEU A 18 12.99 59.31 -23.71
CA LEU A 18 11.95 60.32 -23.52
C LEU A 18 11.41 60.75 -24.86
N PHE A 19 10.11 60.96 -24.99
CA PHE A 19 9.39 61.92 -25.84
C PHE A 19 8.00 62.06 -25.23
N GLY A 20 7.50 63.14 -24.80
CA GLY A 20 7.32 64.46 -25.36
C GLY A 20 5.80 64.75 -25.34
N ALA A 21 5.36 65.63 -24.44
CA ALA A 21 3.96 66.02 -24.24
C ALA A 21 3.39 66.85 -25.40
N SER A 22 2.08 66.68 -25.67
CA SER A 22 1.27 67.71 -26.30
C SER A 22 -0.13 67.74 -25.67
N PHE A 23 -0.44 68.86 -25.04
CA PHE A 23 -1.77 69.21 -24.51
C PHE A 23 -2.70 69.59 -25.65
N SER A 24 -3.91 69.01 -25.68
CA SER A 24 -5.08 69.59 -26.35
C SER A 24 -6.30 69.43 -25.44
N ALA A 25 -6.79 70.54 -24.95
CA ALA A 25 -8.04 70.61 -24.20
C ALA A 25 -9.23 70.53 -25.14
N LEU A 26 -10.16 69.65 -24.88
CA LEU A 26 -11.52 69.69 -25.45
C LEU A 26 -12.55 69.29 -24.41
N ALA A 27 -13.66 70.00 -24.44
CA ALA A 27 -14.76 70.08 -23.49
C ALA A 27 -15.34 68.74 -22.99
N GLN A 28 -15.72 68.73 -21.70
CA GLN A 28 -16.52 67.69 -21.05
C GLN A 28 -18.00 67.75 -21.51
N PRO A 29 -18.61 66.61 -21.82
CA PRO A 29 -20.07 66.49 -21.72
C PRO A 29 -20.45 65.92 -20.33
N ALA A 30 -21.61 66.36 -19.82
CA ALA A 30 -22.18 66.00 -18.54
C ALA A 30 -22.30 64.48 -18.33
N GLN A 31 -21.90 64.03 -17.12
CA GLN A 31 -22.10 62.67 -16.65
C GLN A 31 -23.58 62.43 -16.29
N PRO A 32 -24.16 61.28 -16.66
CA PRO A 32 -25.41 60.82 -16.08
C PRO A 32 -25.12 60.29 -14.66
N GLU A 33 -26.04 60.55 -13.72
CA GLU A 33 -26.03 60.09 -12.34
C GLU A 33 -25.84 58.55 -12.28
N ALA A 34 -24.79 58.10 -11.59
CA ALA A 34 -24.54 56.70 -11.33
C ALA A 34 -25.61 56.16 -10.38
N SER A 35 -26.48 55.30 -10.89
CA SER A 35 -27.34 54.42 -10.10
C SER A 35 -26.46 53.57 -9.20
N LEU A 36 -26.54 53.75 -7.90
CA LEU A 36 -25.92 52.89 -6.89
C LEU A 36 -26.59 51.52 -6.94
N THR A 37 -26.02 50.58 -7.69
CA THR A 37 -26.31 49.16 -7.54
C THR A 37 -25.90 48.75 -6.12
N PRO A 38 -26.76 48.07 -5.33
CA PRO A 38 -26.36 47.59 -4.02
C PRO A 38 -25.12 46.66 -4.20
N ALA A 39 -24.07 46.91 -3.43
CA ALA A 39 -22.95 46.02 -3.38
C ALA A 39 -23.45 44.62 -3.03
N ALA A 40 -23.17 43.63 -3.87
CA ALA A 40 -23.45 42.23 -3.57
C ALA A 40 -22.79 41.91 -2.21
N SER A 41 -23.61 41.47 -1.26
CA SER A 41 -23.09 40.96 0.02
C SER A 41 -22.03 39.92 -0.29
N PRO A 42 -20.91 39.88 0.43
CA PRO A 42 -19.90 38.85 0.21
C PRO A 42 -20.62 37.50 0.35
N SER A 43 -20.58 36.70 -0.71
CA SER A 43 -21.07 35.32 -0.68
C SER A 43 -20.35 34.62 0.47
N ALA A 44 -21.10 34.20 1.49
CA ALA A 44 -20.50 33.46 2.59
C ALA A 44 -19.82 32.23 2.00
N THR A 45 -18.56 32.04 2.29
CA THR A 45 -17.84 30.82 1.91
C THR A 45 -18.67 29.63 2.42
N PRO A 46 -18.99 28.64 1.56
CA PRO A 46 -19.82 27.51 1.99
C PRO A 46 -19.13 26.83 3.19
N ILE A 47 -19.86 26.72 4.30
CA ILE A 47 -19.40 25.97 5.47
C ILE A 47 -19.38 24.49 5.06
N PHE A 48 -18.20 23.86 5.07
CA PHE A 48 -18.05 22.45 4.71
C PHE A 48 -18.21 21.54 5.93
N PHE A 49 -17.74 21.97 7.10
CA PHE A 49 -17.89 21.27 8.37
C PHE A 49 -18.54 22.21 9.42
N ALA A 50 -19.62 21.76 10.04
CA ALA A 50 -20.24 22.46 11.15
C ALA A 50 -19.30 22.50 12.40
N ASP A 51 -19.42 23.52 13.24
CA ASP A 51 -18.62 23.65 14.47
C ASP A 51 -18.76 22.42 15.38
N GLN A 52 -19.96 21.85 15.47
CA GLN A 52 -20.19 20.61 16.23
C GLN A 52 -19.40 19.45 15.66
N THR A 53 -19.34 19.31 14.33
CA THR A 53 -18.50 18.30 13.67
C THR A 53 -17.03 18.48 14.07
N LEU A 54 -16.49 19.70 13.96
CA LEU A 54 -15.11 20.00 14.35
C LEU A 54 -14.83 19.69 15.84
N ALA A 55 -15.81 19.92 16.73
CA ALA A 55 -15.70 19.51 18.13
C ALA A 55 -15.63 18.00 18.30
N HIS A 56 -16.44 17.24 17.58
CA HIS A 56 -16.41 15.77 17.58
C HIS A 56 -15.09 15.22 17.03
N LEU A 57 -14.51 15.86 15.99
CA LEU A 57 -13.20 15.43 15.46
C LEU A 57 -12.11 15.50 16.53
N LYS A 58 -12.08 16.57 17.35
CA LYS A 58 -11.14 16.69 18.48
C LYS A 58 -11.35 15.61 19.53
N GLN A 59 -12.62 15.28 19.83
CA GLN A 59 -12.96 14.19 20.77
C GLN A 59 -12.51 12.83 20.24
N LEU A 60 -12.75 12.54 18.95
CA LEU A 60 -12.31 11.30 18.30
C LEU A 60 -10.78 11.16 18.34
N ARG A 61 -10.05 12.22 18.00
CA ARG A 61 -8.59 12.20 18.10
C ARG A 61 -8.13 11.90 19.54
N GLN A 62 -8.70 12.57 20.54
CA GLN A 62 -8.32 12.34 21.94
C GLN A 62 -8.66 10.93 22.41
N ALA A 63 -9.81 10.41 22.02
CA ALA A 63 -10.25 9.06 22.39
C ALA A 63 -9.36 7.99 21.73
N ALA A 64 -9.00 8.14 20.45
CA ALA A 64 -8.09 7.25 19.75
C ALA A 64 -6.72 7.15 20.44
N LEU A 65 -6.17 8.30 20.86
CA LEU A 65 -4.87 8.37 21.54
C LEU A 65 -4.87 7.76 22.96
N ALA A 66 -6.05 7.50 23.52
CA ALA A 66 -6.23 6.87 24.83
C ALA A 66 -6.74 5.42 24.72
N SER A 67 -7.04 4.94 23.52
CA SER A 67 -7.57 3.61 23.26
C SER A 67 -6.46 2.58 23.11
N ASP A 68 -6.68 1.39 23.60
CA ASP A 68 -5.84 0.21 23.34
C ASP A 68 -6.56 -0.82 22.44
N TYR A 69 -7.74 -0.47 21.92
CA TYR A 69 -8.58 -1.41 21.18
C TYR A 69 -7.89 -1.87 19.88
N ALA A 70 -7.41 -0.96 19.03
CA ALA A 70 -6.70 -1.36 17.79
C ALA A 70 -5.50 -2.27 18.09
N PHE A 71 -4.69 -1.96 19.12
CA PHE A 71 -3.55 -2.81 19.47
C PHE A 71 -3.99 -4.20 19.93
N LYS A 72 -5.10 -4.33 20.65
CA LYS A 72 -5.65 -5.63 21.05
C LYS A 72 -6.13 -6.42 19.83
N GLN A 73 -6.73 -5.76 18.84
CA GLN A 73 -7.19 -6.41 17.61
C GLN A 73 -6.01 -6.94 16.79
N VAL A 74 -5.01 -6.10 16.51
CA VAL A 74 -3.84 -6.56 15.76
C VAL A 74 -3.07 -7.65 16.54
N ALA A 75 -2.95 -7.53 17.87
CA ALA A 75 -2.33 -8.56 18.69
C ALA A 75 -3.06 -9.92 18.59
N HIS A 76 -4.40 -9.91 18.57
CA HIS A 76 -5.17 -11.13 18.41
C HIS A 76 -5.00 -11.73 17.01
N LEU A 77 -5.11 -10.92 15.96
CA LEU A 77 -4.92 -11.36 14.58
C LEU A 77 -3.53 -11.96 14.38
N ALA A 78 -2.48 -11.29 14.85
CA ALA A 78 -1.09 -11.72 14.65
C ALA A 78 -0.68 -12.87 15.55
N ASN A 79 -1.01 -12.84 16.86
CA ASN A 79 -0.46 -13.80 17.83
C ASN A 79 -1.39 -14.96 18.16
N ASN A 80 -2.73 -14.76 18.10
CA ASN A 80 -3.68 -15.81 18.42
C ASN A 80 -4.17 -16.57 17.20
N ILE A 81 -4.27 -15.89 16.04
CA ILE A 81 -4.63 -16.49 14.75
C ILE A 81 -3.38 -16.80 13.94
N GLY A 82 -2.49 -15.82 13.76
CA GLY A 82 -1.23 -15.98 13.03
C GLY A 82 -1.34 -15.68 11.53
N PRO A 83 -0.45 -16.25 10.69
CA PRO A 83 -0.43 -16.02 9.25
C PRO A 83 -1.77 -16.36 8.59
N ARG A 84 -2.33 -15.43 7.83
CA ARG A 84 -3.71 -15.51 7.31
C ARG A 84 -3.77 -15.65 5.79
N LEU A 85 -2.82 -16.43 5.22
CA LEU A 85 -2.82 -16.63 3.77
C LEU A 85 -4.17 -17.15 3.29
N THR A 86 -4.68 -16.57 2.23
CA THR A 86 -6.00 -16.88 1.67
C THR A 86 -6.18 -18.39 1.44
N GLY A 87 -7.32 -18.93 1.82
CA GLY A 87 -7.61 -20.36 1.76
C GLY A 87 -7.18 -21.16 2.99
N SER A 88 -6.39 -20.55 3.89
CA SER A 88 -5.97 -21.21 5.13
C SER A 88 -7.07 -21.23 6.20
N VAL A 89 -6.91 -22.13 7.18
CA VAL A 89 -7.77 -22.15 8.37
C VAL A 89 -7.68 -20.85 9.15
N GLN A 90 -6.50 -20.25 9.19
CA GLN A 90 -6.28 -18.98 9.89
C GLN A 90 -7.04 -17.83 9.23
N ALA A 91 -7.04 -17.75 7.88
CA ALA A 91 -7.84 -16.75 7.18
C ALA A 91 -9.35 -16.89 7.50
N ALA A 92 -9.86 -18.13 7.52
CA ALA A 92 -11.26 -18.40 7.90
C ALA A 92 -11.55 -17.97 9.35
N LYS A 93 -10.63 -18.24 10.30
CA LYS A 93 -10.77 -17.82 11.70
C LYS A 93 -10.69 -16.31 11.87
N ALA A 94 -9.91 -15.62 11.05
CA ALA A 94 -9.86 -14.16 11.06
C ALA A 94 -11.19 -13.54 10.60
N VAL A 95 -11.83 -14.10 9.58
CA VAL A 95 -13.20 -13.68 9.14
C VAL A 95 -14.20 -13.81 10.29
N GLU A 96 -14.24 -14.99 10.95
CA GLU A 96 -15.12 -15.23 12.09
C GLU A 96 -14.86 -14.21 13.22
N TYR A 97 -13.58 -14.04 13.59
CA TYR A 97 -13.19 -13.15 14.67
C TYR A 97 -13.57 -11.70 14.41
N VAL A 98 -13.20 -11.14 13.26
CA VAL A 98 -13.50 -9.73 12.94
C VAL A 98 -15.01 -9.51 12.86
N ALA A 99 -15.76 -10.45 12.28
CA ALA A 99 -17.22 -10.35 12.22
C ALA A 99 -17.86 -10.32 13.63
N ASP A 100 -17.40 -11.17 14.54
CA ASP A 100 -17.90 -11.22 15.91
C ASP A 100 -17.55 -9.95 16.70
N GLU A 101 -16.32 -9.45 16.56
CA GLU A 101 -15.86 -8.23 17.23
C GLU A 101 -16.65 -6.99 16.78
N VAL A 102 -16.79 -6.75 15.47
CA VAL A 102 -17.55 -5.58 14.99
C VAL A 102 -19.06 -5.71 15.27
N LYS A 103 -19.57 -6.94 15.34
CA LYS A 103 -20.95 -7.20 15.78
C LYS A 103 -21.15 -6.89 17.27
N ALA A 104 -20.16 -7.20 18.12
CA ALA A 104 -20.18 -6.86 19.53
C ALA A 104 -20.18 -5.34 19.76
N LEU A 105 -19.58 -4.55 18.84
CA LEU A 105 -19.69 -3.09 18.82
C LEU A 105 -21.09 -2.58 18.44
N GLY A 106 -22.01 -3.46 18.02
CA GLY A 106 -23.35 -3.09 17.57
C GLY A 106 -23.41 -2.60 16.13
N CYS A 107 -22.46 -2.99 15.29
CA CYS A 107 -22.54 -2.76 13.84
C CYS A 107 -23.50 -3.75 13.17
N ASP A 108 -24.06 -3.37 12.04
CA ASP A 108 -24.82 -4.26 11.16
C ASP A 108 -23.82 -5.02 10.27
N VAL A 109 -23.66 -6.33 10.50
CA VAL A 109 -22.59 -7.12 9.91
C VAL A 109 -23.10 -8.02 8.79
N GLN A 110 -22.37 -8.00 7.66
CA GLN A 110 -22.60 -8.88 6.52
C GLN A 110 -21.29 -9.55 6.11
N LEU A 111 -21.34 -10.84 5.80
CA LEU A 111 -20.25 -11.57 5.17
C LEU A 111 -20.53 -11.66 3.66
N GLU A 112 -19.72 -10.98 2.87
CA GLU A 112 -19.82 -11.01 1.41
C GLU A 112 -18.91 -12.08 0.86
N LYS A 113 -19.50 -13.19 0.39
CA LYS A 113 -18.80 -14.40 -0.03
C LYS A 113 -18.01 -14.19 -1.30
N VAL A 114 -16.83 -14.76 -1.34
CA VAL A 114 -15.92 -14.75 -2.49
C VAL A 114 -15.15 -16.06 -2.59
N MET A 115 -14.94 -16.53 -3.84
CA MET A 115 -14.05 -17.67 -4.11
C MET A 115 -12.62 -17.18 -4.24
N VAL A 116 -11.73 -17.73 -3.43
CA VAL A 116 -10.34 -17.28 -3.31
C VAL A 116 -9.35 -18.40 -3.65
N PRO A 117 -8.13 -18.09 -4.14
CA PRO A 117 -7.10 -19.07 -4.41
C PRO A 117 -6.68 -19.77 -3.11
N HIS A 118 -6.33 -21.03 -3.24
CA HIS A 118 -5.76 -21.80 -2.15
C HIS A 118 -4.37 -22.32 -2.56
N TRP A 119 -3.37 -21.51 -2.31
CA TRP A 119 -1.97 -21.87 -2.51
C TRP A 119 -1.34 -22.19 -1.15
N VAL A 120 -0.57 -23.28 -1.08
CA VAL A 120 0.08 -23.73 0.16
C VAL A 120 1.58 -23.83 -0.08
N ARG A 121 2.35 -23.20 0.78
CA ARG A 121 3.81 -23.29 0.79
C ARG A 121 4.23 -24.69 1.19
N GLY A 122 5.29 -25.18 0.58
CA GLY A 122 5.85 -26.49 0.86
C GLY A 122 7.27 -26.43 1.43
N VAL A 123 8.06 -27.44 1.11
CA VAL A 123 9.49 -27.47 1.38
C VAL A 123 10.21 -26.51 0.44
N GLU A 124 11.18 -25.78 0.97
CA GLU A 124 11.96 -24.76 0.25
C GLU A 124 13.42 -24.90 0.64
N THR A 125 14.24 -25.40 -0.28
CA THR A 125 15.69 -25.54 -0.04
C THR A 125 16.47 -25.19 -1.29
N ALA A 126 17.62 -24.54 -1.10
CA ALA A 126 18.59 -24.35 -2.17
C ALA A 126 20.02 -24.38 -1.63
N GLU A 127 20.93 -24.92 -2.45
CA GLU A 127 22.35 -24.90 -2.17
C GLU A 127 23.17 -24.79 -3.46
N LEU A 128 24.27 -24.08 -3.42
CA LEU A 128 25.25 -24.08 -4.47
C LEU A 128 26.08 -25.37 -4.31
N THR A 129 26.00 -26.22 -5.33
CA THR A 129 26.66 -27.53 -5.37
C THR A 129 27.99 -27.50 -6.11
N GLN A 130 28.19 -26.47 -6.97
CA GLN A 130 29.44 -26.23 -7.68
C GLN A 130 29.63 -24.72 -7.86
N PHE A 131 30.82 -24.21 -7.53
CA PHE A 131 31.16 -22.79 -7.70
C PHE A 131 32.68 -22.57 -7.69
N PRO A 132 33.17 -21.46 -8.24
CA PRO A 132 34.61 -21.13 -8.25
C PRO A 132 35.22 -21.05 -6.85
N GLY A 133 36.39 -21.66 -6.65
CA GLY A 133 37.07 -21.67 -5.36
C GLY A 133 36.45 -22.54 -4.28
N GLN A 134 35.51 -23.41 -4.64
CA GLN A 134 34.83 -24.32 -3.71
C GLN A 134 35.82 -25.26 -3.01
N ALA A 135 35.73 -25.36 -1.68
CA ALA A 135 36.49 -26.38 -0.93
C ALA A 135 35.89 -27.77 -1.19
N ALA A 136 36.76 -28.78 -1.33
CA ALA A 136 36.34 -30.13 -1.66
C ALA A 136 35.33 -30.69 -0.62
N GLY A 137 34.20 -31.24 -1.10
CA GLY A 137 33.17 -31.83 -0.29
C GLY A 137 32.27 -30.85 0.46
N THR A 138 32.27 -29.58 0.10
CA THR A 138 31.39 -28.55 0.69
C THR A 138 30.30 -28.09 -0.28
N THR A 139 29.21 -27.57 0.25
CA THR A 139 28.15 -26.85 -0.47
C THR A 139 27.89 -25.51 0.23
N GLN A 140 27.18 -24.60 -0.42
CA GLN A 140 26.81 -23.31 0.15
C GLN A 140 25.29 -23.19 0.23
N LYS A 141 24.74 -23.22 1.43
CA LYS A 141 23.29 -23.05 1.64
C LYS A 141 22.84 -21.63 1.25
N ILE A 142 21.76 -21.58 0.50
CA ILE A 142 21.06 -20.34 0.11
C ILE A 142 19.76 -20.25 0.87
N VAL A 143 19.47 -19.08 1.44
CA VAL A 143 18.20 -18.78 2.13
C VAL A 143 17.24 -18.14 1.13
N LEU A 144 16.05 -18.74 1.02
CA LEU A 144 15.02 -18.32 0.08
C LEU A 144 13.62 -18.65 0.59
N CYS A 145 12.61 -18.11 -0.09
CA CYS A 145 11.22 -18.52 0.04
C CYS A 145 10.58 -18.60 -1.37
N ALA A 146 9.68 -19.54 -1.60
CA ALA A 146 8.90 -19.57 -2.82
C ALA A 146 8.05 -18.29 -2.94
N LEU A 147 7.89 -17.81 -4.16
CA LEU A 147 6.94 -16.74 -4.46
C LEU A 147 5.51 -17.29 -4.45
N GLY A 148 4.56 -16.48 -3.99
CA GLY A 148 3.14 -16.82 -4.03
C GLY A 148 2.69 -17.18 -5.44
N GLY A 149 1.92 -18.25 -5.56
CA GLY A 149 1.49 -18.83 -6.84
C GLY A 149 2.55 -19.61 -7.59
N SER A 150 3.80 -19.73 -7.08
CA SER A 150 4.84 -20.55 -7.70
C SER A 150 4.41 -22.00 -7.85
N VAL A 151 4.86 -22.65 -8.94
CA VAL A 151 4.74 -24.08 -9.13
C VAL A 151 5.91 -24.82 -8.48
N SER A 152 5.73 -26.15 -8.24
CA SER A 152 6.77 -27.01 -7.68
C SER A 152 7.90 -27.29 -8.68
N THR A 153 9.09 -27.59 -8.14
CA THR A 153 10.13 -28.32 -8.88
C THR A 153 9.71 -29.76 -9.13
N PRO A 154 10.38 -30.51 -10.05
CA PRO A 154 10.32 -31.94 -10.05
C PRO A 154 10.68 -32.54 -8.67
N PRO A 155 10.23 -33.80 -8.34
CA PRO A 155 10.48 -34.40 -7.02
C PRO A 155 11.97 -34.44 -6.61
N GLU A 156 12.87 -34.63 -7.58
CA GLU A 156 14.32 -34.64 -7.39
C GLU A 156 14.94 -33.25 -7.28
N GLY A 157 14.13 -32.21 -7.40
CA GLY A 157 14.59 -30.83 -7.50
C GLY A 157 15.12 -30.45 -8.89
N ILE A 158 15.64 -29.24 -8.99
CA ILE A 158 16.33 -28.72 -10.18
C ILE A 158 17.81 -28.59 -9.84
N ASN A 159 18.68 -29.27 -10.64
CA ASN A 159 20.11 -29.12 -10.53
C ASN A 159 20.64 -28.46 -11.81
N ALA A 160 20.87 -27.14 -11.81
CA ALA A 160 21.19 -26.37 -12.99
C ALA A 160 22.18 -25.23 -12.69
N ASP A 161 22.84 -24.77 -13.73
CA ASP A 161 23.73 -23.60 -13.62
C ASP A 161 22.87 -22.32 -13.41
N THR A 162 23.45 -21.35 -12.72
CA THR A 162 22.81 -20.05 -12.48
C THR A 162 23.26 -19.02 -13.51
N VAL A 163 22.32 -18.14 -13.89
CA VAL A 163 22.56 -16.98 -14.74
C VAL A 163 22.06 -15.75 -13.99
N CYS A 164 22.95 -14.83 -13.65
CA CYS A 164 22.59 -13.60 -12.95
C CYS A 164 22.41 -12.47 -13.96
N VAL A 165 21.32 -11.72 -13.81
CA VAL A 165 21.00 -10.51 -14.56
C VAL A 165 20.52 -9.43 -13.60
N ARG A 166 20.72 -8.16 -13.94
CA ARG A 166 20.26 -7.03 -13.12
C ARG A 166 18.81 -6.66 -13.41
N ASP A 167 18.42 -6.76 -14.68
CA ASP A 167 17.16 -6.26 -15.19
C ASP A 167 16.67 -7.03 -16.42
N PHE A 168 15.48 -6.67 -16.90
CA PHE A 168 14.89 -7.28 -18.10
C PHE A 168 15.67 -7.02 -19.38
N GLU A 169 16.36 -5.88 -19.52
CA GLU A 169 17.14 -5.57 -20.71
C GLU A 169 18.40 -6.43 -20.76
N GLU A 170 19.05 -6.66 -19.63
CA GLU A 170 20.19 -7.57 -19.54
C GLU A 170 19.77 -9.02 -19.87
N LEU A 171 18.63 -9.48 -19.32
CA LEU A 171 18.09 -10.80 -19.68
C LEU A 171 17.80 -10.93 -21.17
N LYS A 172 17.17 -9.92 -21.77
CA LYS A 172 16.79 -9.89 -23.18
C LYS A 172 18.01 -9.88 -24.13
N ALA A 173 19.11 -9.29 -23.67
CA ALA A 173 20.37 -9.25 -24.44
C ALA A 173 21.09 -10.61 -24.48
N LEU A 174 20.73 -11.55 -23.60
CA LEU A 174 21.34 -12.88 -23.58
C LEU A 174 20.80 -13.76 -24.73
N PRO A 175 21.67 -14.50 -25.42
CA PRO A 175 21.21 -15.53 -26.35
C PRO A 175 20.49 -16.63 -25.58
N ARG A 176 19.46 -17.24 -26.20
CA ARG A 176 18.61 -18.24 -25.58
C ARG A 176 19.39 -19.40 -24.97
N GLU A 177 20.49 -19.81 -25.61
CA GLU A 177 21.34 -20.92 -25.17
C GLU A 177 22.01 -20.66 -23.81
N LYS A 178 22.19 -19.40 -23.45
CA LYS A 178 22.73 -19.00 -22.14
C LYS A 178 21.70 -19.07 -21.01
N VAL A 179 20.39 -19.13 -21.35
CA VAL A 179 19.28 -19.11 -20.41
C VAL A 179 18.53 -20.44 -20.36
N ASN A 180 18.44 -21.12 -21.50
CA ASN A 180 17.68 -22.36 -21.62
C ASN A 180 18.19 -23.45 -20.66
N GLY A 181 17.28 -24.00 -19.83
CA GLY A 181 17.58 -25.00 -18.81
C GLY A 181 18.36 -24.48 -17.59
N LYS A 182 18.57 -23.17 -17.46
CA LYS A 182 19.30 -22.56 -16.35
C LYS A 182 18.36 -22.00 -15.29
N ILE A 183 18.89 -21.70 -14.11
CA ILE A 183 18.21 -20.93 -13.06
C ILE A 183 18.59 -19.46 -13.26
N VAL A 184 17.61 -18.61 -13.58
CA VAL A 184 17.84 -17.17 -13.75
C VAL A 184 17.67 -16.46 -12.41
N LEU A 185 18.63 -15.65 -12.00
CA LEU A 185 18.53 -14.73 -10.85
C LEU A 185 18.46 -13.29 -11.35
N PHE A 186 17.35 -12.60 -11.07
CA PHE A 186 17.28 -11.14 -11.15
C PHE A 186 17.87 -10.53 -9.88
N ASN A 187 19.06 -9.93 -9.98
CA ASN A 187 19.75 -9.29 -8.85
C ASN A 187 19.55 -7.76 -8.87
N HIS A 188 18.29 -7.31 -8.89
CA HIS A 188 17.93 -5.89 -8.78
C HIS A 188 17.79 -5.48 -7.33
N SER A 189 18.53 -4.47 -6.91
CA SER A 189 18.55 -4.04 -5.50
C SER A 189 17.43 -3.06 -5.19
N PHE A 190 16.78 -3.22 -4.04
CA PHE A 190 15.92 -2.19 -3.45
C PHE A 190 16.74 -0.95 -3.11
N ASP A 191 16.26 0.24 -3.51
CA ASP A 191 16.99 1.49 -3.25
C ASP A 191 16.74 2.01 -1.82
N LYS A 192 17.59 1.57 -0.90
CA LYS A 192 17.55 2.01 0.51
C LYS A 192 17.76 3.52 0.69
N LYS A 193 18.35 4.23 -0.30
CA LYS A 193 18.57 5.68 -0.19
C LYS A 193 17.28 6.43 -0.48
N ILE A 194 16.51 6.02 -1.49
CA ILE A 194 15.18 6.56 -1.79
C ILE A 194 14.25 6.27 -0.60
N ALA A 195 14.24 5.04 -0.09
CA ALA A 195 13.43 4.65 1.07
C ALA A 195 13.76 5.49 2.31
N ALA A 196 15.04 5.72 2.61
CA ALA A 196 15.48 6.54 3.75
C ALA A 196 15.03 8.01 3.67
N GLN A 197 14.61 8.48 2.49
CA GLN A 197 14.05 9.81 2.29
C GLN A 197 12.52 9.86 2.46
N GLY A 198 11.88 8.74 2.85
CA GLY A 198 10.42 8.63 2.99
C GLY A 198 9.71 8.19 1.71
N HIS A 199 10.45 7.74 0.68
CA HIS A 199 9.91 7.26 -0.59
C HIS A 199 10.02 5.73 -0.72
N GLY A 200 9.67 4.99 0.35
CA GLY A 200 9.73 3.53 0.38
C GLY A 200 8.92 2.87 -0.72
N GLY A 201 7.70 3.36 -0.98
CA GLY A 201 6.84 2.86 -2.06
C GLY A 201 7.44 3.03 -3.46
N GLU A 202 8.18 4.13 -3.72
CA GLU A 202 8.89 4.33 -4.97
C GLU A 202 10.02 3.32 -5.14
N ALA A 203 10.83 3.12 -4.10
CA ALA A 203 11.91 2.13 -4.11
C ALA A 203 11.39 0.71 -4.32
N TYR A 204 10.25 0.37 -3.70
CA TYR A 204 9.56 -0.90 -3.87
C TYR A 204 9.04 -1.08 -5.30
N GLY A 205 8.37 -0.07 -5.86
CA GLY A 205 7.84 -0.09 -7.23
C GLY A 205 8.90 -0.37 -8.29
N GLN A 206 10.13 0.11 -8.09
CA GLN A 206 11.25 -0.15 -9.00
C GLN A 206 11.74 -1.61 -8.96
N ALA A 207 11.62 -2.29 -7.81
CA ALA A 207 12.11 -3.64 -7.61
C ALA A 207 11.05 -4.74 -7.82
N VAL A 208 9.80 -4.48 -7.46
CA VAL A 208 8.71 -5.46 -7.45
C VAL A 208 8.37 -6.04 -8.83
N VAL A 209 8.64 -5.31 -9.89
CA VAL A 209 8.40 -5.75 -11.28
C VAL A 209 9.17 -7.04 -11.62
N TYR A 210 10.32 -7.27 -11.01
CA TYR A 210 11.10 -8.51 -11.20
C TYR A 210 10.45 -9.69 -10.48
N ARG A 211 9.80 -9.47 -9.33
CA ARG A 211 8.99 -10.49 -8.65
C ARG A 211 7.77 -10.85 -9.48
N SER A 212 7.07 -9.86 -9.97
CA SER A 212 5.80 -10.05 -10.68
C SER A 212 5.98 -10.69 -12.06
N ASP A 213 6.91 -10.19 -12.88
CA ASP A 213 7.05 -10.54 -14.29
C ASP A 213 8.34 -11.33 -14.61
N GLY A 214 9.31 -11.38 -13.70
CA GLY A 214 10.59 -12.07 -13.90
C GLY A 214 10.46 -13.53 -14.29
N PRO A 215 9.63 -14.35 -13.60
CA PRO A 215 9.42 -15.75 -13.95
C PRO A 215 8.89 -15.94 -15.37
N VAL A 216 7.98 -15.06 -15.83
CA VAL A 216 7.47 -15.10 -17.21
C VAL A 216 8.55 -14.71 -18.21
N ALA A 217 9.35 -13.70 -17.91
CA ALA A 217 10.45 -13.27 -18.79
C ALA A 217 11.51 -14.36 -18.95
N ALA A 218 11.92 -14.99 -17.85
CA ALA A 218 12.88 -16.09 -17.84
C ALA A 218 12.33 -17.34 -18.57
N ALA A 219 11.07 -17.69 -18.33
CA ALA A 219 10.42 -18.85 -18.96
C ALA A 219 10.34 -18.72 -20.48
N LYS A 220 10.12 -17.52 -21.04
CA LYS A 220 10.13 -17.28 -22.49
C LYS A 220 11.46 -17.64 -23.16
N LEU A 221 12.56 -17.55 -22.42
CA LEU A 221 13.89 -17.95 -22.87
C LEU A 221 14.24 -19.43 -22.52
N GLY A 222 13.30 -20.15 -21.89
CA GLY A 222 13.47 -21.57 -21.54
C GLY A 222 14.19 -21.81 -20.22
N ALA A 223 14.23 -20.84 -19.30
CA ALA A 223 14.78 -21.04 -17.96
C ALA A 223 14.07 -22.20 -17.23
N ALA A 224 14.80 -22.96 -16.42
CA ALA A 224 14.27 -24.05 -15.61
C ALA A 224 13.60 -23.53 -14.32
N ALA A 225 14.11 -22.43 -13.76
CA ALA A 225 13.55 -21.73 -12.61
C ALA A 225 13.93 -20.24 -12.64
N CYS A 226 13.21 -19.44 -11.87
CA CYS A 226 13.52 -18.02 -11.69
C CYS A 226 13.70 -17.70 -10.21
N LEU A 227 14.82 -17.09 -9.88
CA LEU A 227 15.07 -16.49 -8.58
C LEU A 227 15.05 -14.98 -8.71
N ILE A 228 14.57 -14.29 -7.69
CA ILE A 228 14.70 -12.84 -7.58
C ILE A 228 15.41 -12.47 -6.28
N ARG A 229 16.19 -11.41 -6.30
CA ARG A 229 16.61 -10.76 -5.07
C ARG A 229 15.38 -10.29 -4.32
N SER A 230 15.29 -10.52 -3.01
CA SER A 230 14.24 -9.98 -2.16
C SER A 230 14.04 -8.48 -2.40
N VAL A 231 12.79 -8.06 -2.64
CA VAL A 231 12.47 -6.71 -3.14
C VAL A 231 12.28 -5.67 -2.03
N GLY A 232 12.54 -6.03 -0.77
CA GLY A 232 12.47 -5.12 0.37
C GLY A 232 13.85 -4.67 0.86
N GLY A 233 13.82 -3.82 1.90
CA GLY A 233 15.02 -3.27 2.54
C GLY A 233 15.62 -4.14 3.65
N ALA A 234 15.06 -5.34 3.91
CA ALA A 234 15.49 -6.23 4.99
C ALA A 234 16.97 -6.62 4.86
N ASP A 235 17.64 -6.69 6.01
CA ASP A 235 18.97 -7.24 6.19
C ASP A 235 18.89 -8.58 6.96
N TYR A 236 20.02 -9.16 7.33
CA TYR A 236 20.12 -10.37 8.18
C TYR A 236 19.61 -11.65 7.50
N ARG A 237 19.74 -11.73 6.18
CA ARG A 237 19.32 -12.89 5.36
C ARG A 237 17.85 -13.22 5.55
N ILE A 238 16.99 -12.19 5.55
CA ILE A 238 15.54 -12.33 5.61
C ILE A 238 14.98 -12.32 4.17
N PRO A 239 14.29 -13.39 3.71
CA PRO A 239 13.69 -13.42 2.39
C PRO A 239 12.36 -12.65 2.38
N HIS A 240 12.00 -12.08 1.23
CA HIS A 240 10.80 -11.29 1.01
C HIS A 240 9.93 -11.99 -0.04
N THR A 241 8.77 -12.50 0.37
CA THR A 241 7.81 -13.19 -0.51
C THR A 241 6.93 -12.21 -1.31
N GLY A 242 5.84 -12.67 -1.82
CA GLY A 242 4.79 -11.96 -2.53
C GLY A 242 4.40 -12.67 -3.81
N GLN A 243 3.30 -12.23 -4.42
CA GLN A 243 2.72 -12.87 -5.60
C GLN A 243 3.60 -12.74 -6.84
N THR A 244 3.73 -13.83 -7.61
CA THR A 244 4.22 -13.81 -9.00
C THR A 244 3.07 -14.00 -9.97
N ASN A 245 3.18 -13.40 -11.15
CA ASN A 245 2.14 -13.42 -12.17
C ASN A 245 2.56 -14.33 -13.34
N TYR A 246 1.93 -15.51 -13.47
CA TYR A 246 2.06 -16.32 -14.68
C TYR A 246 1.15 -15.78 -15.79
N LYS A 247 1.55 -16.00 -17.03
CA LYS A 247 0.78 -15.59 -18.22
C LYS A 247 0.41 -16.80 -19.07
N ASP A 248 -0.79 -16.79 -19.60
CA ASP A 248 -1.26 -17.85 -20.50
C ASP A 248 -0.34 -17.98 -21.72
N GLY A 249 -0.13 -19.23 -22.14
CA GLY A 249 0.78 -19.53 -23.27
C GLY A 249 2.27 -19.49 -22.95
N VAL A 250 2.67 -19.15 -21.71
CA VAL A 250 4.07 -19.21 -21.24
C VAL A 250 4.19 -20.34 -20.22
N PRO A 251 5.18 -21.24 -20.33
CA PRO A 251 5.41 -22.27 -19.34
C PRO A 251 5.55 -21.70 -17.93
N LYS A 252 4.84 -22.28 -16.96
CA LYS A 252 5.05 -21.95 -15.56
C LYS A 252 6.33 -22.62 -15.08
N ILE A 253 7.24 -21.85 -14.51
CA ILE A 253 8.50 -22.35 -13.93
C ILE A 253 8.54 -22.03 -12.43
N PRO A 254 9.20 -22.85 -11.59
CA PRO A 254 9.39 -22.56 -10.17
C PRO A 254 10.03 -21.19 -9.97
N ALA A 255 9.51 -20.45 -8.99
CA ALA A 255 9.94 -19.08 -8.70
C ALA A 255 10.11 -18.86 -7.19
N ALA A 256 11.23 -18.26 -6.78
CA ALA A 256 11.53 -17.96 -5.38
C ALA A 256 12.27 -16.62 -5.22
N ALA A 257 12.13 -16.01 -4.06
CA ALA A 257 12.95 -14.88 -3.66
C ALA A 257 14.10 -15.37 -2.78
N VAL A 258 15.33 -14.98 -3.14
CA VAL A 258 16.52 -15.19 -2.32
C VAL A 258 16.81 -13.95 -1.49
N THR A 259 17.44 -14.11 -0.33
CA THR A 259 17.85 -12.96 0.49
C THR A 259 18.79 -12.02 -0.28
N ALA A 260 18.86 -10.77 0.13
CA ALA A 260 19.72 -9.78 -0.53
C ALA A 260 21.19 -10.24 -0.50
N GLU A 261 21.63 -10.77 0.63
CA GLU A 261 23.03 -11.24 0.82
C GLU A 261 23.33 -12.47 -0.01
N ASP A 262 22.38 -13.40 -0.13
CA ASP A 262 22.58 -14.60 -0.94
C ASP A 262 22.49 -14.30 -2.45
N ALA A 263 21.69 -13.31 -2.85
CA ALA A 263 21.71 -12.83 -4.24
C ALA A 263 23.07 -12.24 -4.61
N ASP A 264 23.69 -11.44 -3.71
CA ASP A 264 25.04 -10.91 -3.90
C ASP A 264 26.09 -12.03 -3.90
N LEU A 265 25.98 -13.04 -3.03
CA LEU A 265 26.86 -14.20 -3.02
C LEU A 265 26.80 -14.97 -4.35
N ILE A 266 25.59 -15.29 -4.84
CA ILE A 266 25.40 -16.00 -6.10
C ILE A 266 26.00 -15.17 -7.26
N ALA A 267 25.71 -13.88 -7.33
CA ALA A 267 26.21 -12.98 -8.37
C ALA A 267 27.76 -12.86 -8.32
N TYR A 268 28.35 -12.76 -7.12
CA TYR A 268 29.78 -12.72 -6.93
C TYR A 268 30.47 -13.98 -7.45
N LEU A 269 29.93 -15.17 -7.13
CA LEU A 269 30.51 -16.43 -7.58
C LEU A 269 30.31 -16.65 -9.09
N ALA A 270 29.11 -16.33 -9.60
CA ALA A 270 28.81 -16.44 -11.03
C ALA A 270 29.68 -15.54 -11.92
N ALA A 271 30.11 -14.39 -11.40
CA ALA A 271 31.07 -13.52 -12.11
C ALA A 271 32.49 -14.10 -12.24
N GLN A 272 32.84 -15.10 -11.40
CA GLN A 272 34.14 -15.76 -11.42
C GLN A 272 34.16 -17.04 -12.28
N GLY A 273 32.98 -17.63 -12.56
CA GLY A 273 32.86 -18.84 -13.36
C GLY A 273 31.53 -19.56 -13.20
N GLU A 274 31.45 -20.77 -13.68
CA GLU A 274 30.23 -21.59 -13.62
C GLU A 274 29.82 -21.83 -12.17
N THR A 275 28.54 -21.59 -11.90
CA THR A 275 27.93 -21.76 -10.58
C THR A 275 26.66 -22.59 -10.74
N ARG A 276 26.58 -23.71 -10.06
CA ARG A 276 25.46 -24.67 -10.13
C ARG A 276 24.70 -24.71 -8.80
N MET A 277 23.40 -24.74 -8.89
CA MET A 277 22.49 -24.79 -7.75
C MET A 277 21.60 -26.03 -7.81
N HIS A 278 21.38 -26.64 -6.65
CA HIS A 278 20.29 -27.58 -6.43
C HIS A 278 19.15 -26.84 -5.72
N LEU A 279 17.96 -26.79 -6.34
CA LEU A 279 16.77 -26.08 -5.88
C LEU A 279 15.61 -27.04 -5.71
N VAL A 280 14.96 -27.05 -4.55
CA VAL A 280 13.72 -27.78 -4.25
C VAL A 280 12.66 -26.81 -3.76
N LEU A 281 11.54 -26.76 -4.45
CA LEU A 281 10.33 -26.04 -4.06
C LEU A 281 9.15 -26.98 -4.25
N THR A 282 8.31 -27.15 -3.21
CA THR A 282 7.15 -28.05 -3.24
C THR A 282 5.82 -27.37 -2.90
N PRO A 283 5.58 -26.10 -3.32
CA PRO A 283 4.29 -25.48 -3.08
C PRO A 283 3.19 -26.22 -3.86
N GLN A 284 1.96 -26.08 -3.39
CA GLN A 284 0.79 -26.69 -4.03
C GLN A 284 -0.29 -25.66 -4.29
N THR A 285 -0.90 -25.70 -5.46
CA THR A 285 -2.14 -24.98 -5.74
C THR A 285 -3.29 -25.97 -5.60
N LEU A 286 -4.11 -25.77 -4.60
CA LEU A 286 -5.31 -26.55 -4.31
C LEU A 286 -6.53 -25.90 -5.00
N PRO A 287 -7.70 -26.58 -5.05
CA PRO A 287 -8.92 -25.93 -5.53
C PRO A 287 -9.26 -24.67 -4.74
N ASP A 288 -9.79 -23.67 -5.44
CA ASP A 288 -10.30 -22.45 -4.81
C ASP A 288 -11.31 -22.79 -3.71
N VAL A 289 -11.33 -21.98 -2.64
CA VAL A 289 -12.25 -22.14 -1.51
C VAL A 289 -13.10 -20.91 -1.32
N GLU A 290 -14.27 -21.08 -0.67
CA GLU A 290 -15.12 -19.94 -0.28
C GLU A 290 -14.51 -19.25 0.95
N SER A 291 -14.43 -17.93 0.89
CA SER A 291 -14.12 -17.03 1.99
C SER A 291 -15.08 -15.83 1.96
N ALA A 292 -14.80 -14.76 2.67
CA ALA A 292 -15.66 -13.57 2.65
C ALA A 292 -14.90 -12.29 3.01
N ASN A 293 -15.32 -11.15 2.42
CA ASN A 293 -15.12 -9.85 3.02
C ASN A 293 -16.00 -9.72 4.28
N VAL A 294 -15.49 -9.07 5.32
CA VAL A 294 -16.31 -8.69 6.47
C VAL A 294 -16.74 -7.25 6.29
N ILE A 295 -18.04 -7.01 6.18
CA ILE A 295 -18.64 -5.68 6.03
C ILE A 295 -19.43 -5.36 7.28
N ALA A 296 -19.20 -4.18 7.89
CA ALA A 296 -19.87 -3.77 9.12
C ALA A 296 -20.29 -2.29 9.05
N ASP A 297 -21.58 -2.02 9.13
CA ASP A 297 -22.17 -0.70 8.98
C ASP A 297 -22.54 -0.06 10.32
N ILE A 298 -22.12 1.19 10.51
CA ILE A 298 -22.76 2.13 11.43
C ILE A 298 -23.67 2.99 10.59
N LYS A 299 -24.97 2.70 10.63
CA LYS A 299 -25.99 3.39 9.81
C LYS A 299 -26.00 4.89 10.04
N GLY A 300 -26.04 5.64 8.95
CA GLY A 300 -26.19 7.09 8.96
C GLY A 300 -27.56 7.53 9.49
N SER A 301 -27.59 8.67 10.18
CA SER A 301 -28.82 9.22 10.78
C SER A 301 -29.66 10.05 9.80
N GLU A 302 -29.05 10.61 8.75
CA GLU A 302 -29.71 11.49 7.77
C GLU A 302 -29.69 10.91 6.35
N HIS A 303 -28.55 10.31 5.96
CA HIS A 303 -28.30 9.75 4.63
C HIS A 303 -27.74 8.32 4.74
N PRO A 304 -28.52 7.34 5.23
CA PRO A 304 -28.03 5.98 5.45
C PRO A 304 -27.63 5.25 4.17
N GLU A 305 -28.09 5.68 3.01
CA GLU A 305 -27.73 5.17 1.69
C GLU A 305 -26.35 5.66 1.21
N GLN A 306 -25.85 6.77 1.76
CA GLN A 306 -24.53 7.30 1.44
C GLN A 306 -23.48 6.69 2.38
N VAL A 307 -22.39 6.19 1.80
CA VAL A 307 -21.42 5.37 2.53
C VAL A 307 -20.03 6.00 2.50
N VAL A 308 -19.38 6.05 3.66
CA VAL A 308 -17.96 6.31 3.82
C VAL A 308 -17.30 5.00 4.23
N ILE A 309 -16.40 4.45 3.41
CA ILE A 309 -15.70 3.20 3.70
C ILE A 309 -14.41 3.50 4.46
N VAL A 310 -14.12 2.71 5.48
CA VAL A 310 -12.82 2.58 6.14
C VAL A 310 -12.40 1.12 6.10
N SER A 311 -11.19 0.83 5.61
CA SER A 311 -10.82 -0.55 5.33
C SER A 311 -9.32 -0.84 5.47
N GLY A 312 -9.02 -2.13 5.52
CA GLY A 312 -7.74 -2.78 5.36
C GLY A 312 -7.97 -4.21 4.88
N HIS A 313 -6.92 -4.95 4.49
CA HIS A 313 -7.09 -6.33 4.07
C HIS A 313 -6.81 -7.33 5.19
N LEU A 314 -7.59 -8.41 5.22
CA LEU A 314 -7.60 -9.37 6.32
C LEU A 314 -6.62 -10.51 6.14
N ASP A 315 -6.38 -10.93 4.90
CA ASP A 315 -5.37 -11.92 4.59
C ASP A 315 -3.96 -11.36 4.77
N SER A 316 -2.98 -12.22 4.79
CA SER A 316 -1.56 -11.84 4.89
C SER A 316 -0.70 -12.95 4.29
N TRP A 317 0.55 -12.65 3.95
CA TRP A 317 1.52 -13.70 3.65
C TRP A 317 1.80 -14.57 4.88
N ASP A 318 2.36 -15.76 4.60
CA ASP A 318 2.53 -16.85 5.55
C ASP A 318 3.93 -16.95 6.19
N LEU A 319 4.85 -16.04 5.86
CA LEU A 319 6.21 -16.03 6.44
C LEU A 319 6.23 -15.38 7.81
N GLY A 320 5.54 -14.25 7.97
CA GLY A 320 5.33 -13.53 9.22
C GLY A 320 3.96 -13.84 9.81
N THR A 321 3.45 -12.98 10.67
CA THR A 321 2.12 -13.07 11.28
C THR A 321 1.13 -12.04 10.73
N GLY A 322 1.53 -11.23 9.74
CA GLY A 322 0.67 -10.22 9.12
C GLY A 322 0.24 -9.15 10.12
N ALA A 323 1.17 -8.65 10.95
CA ALA A 323 0.87 -7.63 11.94
C ALA A 323 0.80 -6.24 11.30
N ILE A 324 1.82 -5.88 10.49
CA ILE A 324 1.88 -4.59 9.81
C ILE A 324 1.18 -4.63 8.45
N ASP A 325 1.06 -5.81 7.85
CA ASP A 325 0.56 -6.07 6.52
C ASP A 325 -0.47 -7.23 6.54
N ASP A 326 -1.81 -7.00 6.72
CA ASP A 326 -2.39 -5.70 7.07
C ASP A 326 -3.30 -5.82 8.31
N GLY A 327 -2.88 -6.59 9.31
CA GLY A 327 -3.58 -6.63 10.61
C GLY A 327 -3.75 -5.25 11.24
N ALA A 328 -2.79 -4.34 11.02
CA ALA A 328 -2.82 -2.97 11.52
C ALA A 328 -3.92 -2.15 10.86
N GLY A 329 -4.09 -2.19 9.54
CA GLY A 329 -5.14 -1.46 8.83
C GLY A 329 -6.54 -1.97 9.17
N VAL A 330 -6.72 -3.29 9.24
CA VAL A 330 -7.99 -3.87 9.73
C VAL A 330 -8.30 -3.36 11.14
N ALA A 331 -7.32 -3.37 12.05
CA ALA A 331 -7.51 -2.90 13.42
C ALA A 331 -7.84 -1.40 13.49
N VAL A 332 -7.22 -0.57 12.65
CA VAL A 332 -7.49 0.88 12.52
C VAL A 332 -8.92 1.12 12.00
N ALA A 333 -9.37 0.34 11.03
CA ALA A 333 -10.74 0.41 10.52
C ALA A 333 -11.77 0.01 11.62
N MET A 334 -11.50 -1.07 12.36
CA MET A 334 -12.32 -1.50 13.50
C MET A 334 -12.34 -0.46 14.63
N GLU A 335 -11.20 0.19 14.93
CA GLU A 335 -11.10 1.27 15.92
C GLU A 335 -11.99 2.45 15.56
N THR A 336 -12.13 2.78 14.27
CA THR A 336 -13.04 3.84 13.84
C THR A 336 -14.49 3.54 14.29
N ALA A 337 -14.95 2.30 14.10
CA ALA A 337 -16.27 1.90 14.57
C ALA A 337 -16.38 1.91 16.11
N HIS A 338 -15.34 1.41 16.79
CA HIS A 338 -15.27 1.41 18.26
C HIS A 338 -15.41 2.84 18.82
N LEU A 339 -14.65 3.79 18.32
CA LEU A 339 -14.65 5.18 18.77
C LEU A 339 -15.99 5.88 18.54
N VAL A 340 -16.59 5.69 17.37
CA VAL A 340 -17.93 6.25 17.05
C VAL A 340 -18.97 5.73 18.02
N ARG A 341 -18.94 4.43 18.34
CA ARG A 341 -19.86 3.81 19.30
C ARG A 341 -19.56 4.23 20.75
N GLN A 342 -18.31 4.23 21.17
CA GLN A 342 -17.88 4.62 22.52
C GLN A 342 -18.29 6.06 22.85
N LEU A 343 -18.14 6.98 21.91
CA LEU A 343 -18.50 8.39 22.05
C LEU A 343 -19.97 8.68 21.77
N HIS A 344 -20.78 7.65 21.49
CA HIS A 344 -22.20 7.77 21.13
C HIS A 344 -22.46 8.75 19.97
N LEU A 345 -21.51 8.87 19.05
CA LEU A 345 -21.62 9.75 17.89
C LEU A 345 -22.62 9.18 16.87
N LYS A 346 -23.32 10.09 16.19
CA LYS A 346 -24.30 9.76 15.15
C LYS A 346 -23.84 10.38 13.84
N PRO A 347 -23.13 9.62 12.98
CA PRO A 347 -22.76 10.14 11.68
C PRO A 347 -24.00 10.41 10.82
N LYS A 348 -23.97 11.44 9.96
CA LYS A 348 -25.05 11.72 9.01
C LYS A 348 -25.15 10.62 7.95
N ARG A 349 -24.00 10.12 7.48
CA ARG A 349 -23.86 9.04 6.49
C ARG A 349 -23.39 7.76 7.16
N THR A 350 -23.65 6.64 6.52
CA THR A 350 -23.16 5.34 6.99
C THR A 350 -21.65 5.31 6.96
N ILE A 351 -21.01 4.91 8.07
CA ILE A 351 -19.60 4.54 8.10
C ILE A 351 -19.56 3.02 7.99
N ARG A 352 -18.91 2.53 6.95
CA ARG A 352 -18.75 1.10 6.62
C ARG A 352 -17.32 0.68 6.88
N VAL A 353 -17.13 -0.25 7.80
CA VAL A 353 -15.84 -0.96 7.98
C VAL A 353 -15.82 -2.13 7.02
N ILE A 354 -14.75 -2.30 6.28
CA ILE A 354 -14.52 -3.50 5.45
C ILE A 354 -13.15 -4.09 5.77
N ALA A 355 -13.12 -5.38 6.11
CA ALA A 355 -11.92 -6.18 6.11
C ALA A 355 -11.92 -7.02 4.81
N TRP A 356 -11.09 -6.60 3.84
CA TRP A 356 -11.01 -7.22 2.53
C TRP A 356 -10.36 -8.61 2.60
N MET A 357 -10.78 -9.50 1.74
CA MET A 357 -10.20 -10.83 1.64
C MET A 357 -9.53 -11.02 0.28
N ASN A 358 -8.30 -11.55 0.30
CA ASN A 358 -7.52 -11.89 -0.87
C ASN A 358 -6.88 -10.68 -1.59
N GLU A 359 -6.41 -9.68 -0.87
CA GLU A 359 -5.58 -8.63 -1.45
C GLU A 359 -4.28 -9.22 -2.01
N GLU A 360 -3.53 -9.94 -1.18
CA GLU A 360 -2.15 -10.42 -1.36
C GLU A 360 -1.92 -11.26 -2.63
N ASN A 361 -2.92 -11.98 -3.07
CA ASN A 361 -2.75 -12.88 -4.21
C ASN A 361 -3.96 -12.94 -5.15
N GLY A 362 -4.62 -11.79 -5.37
CA GLY A 362 -5.64 -11.73 -6.40
C GLY A 362 -6.65 -10.60 -6.33
N SER A 363 -6.80 -9.90 -5.20
CA SER A 363 -7.79 -8.84 -4.96
C SER A 363 -9.21 -9.30 -5.32
N ARG A 364 -9.55 -10.59 -5.03
CA ARG A 364 -10.85 -11.14 -5.44
C ARG A 364 -11.99 -10.58 -4.60
N GLY A 365 -11.74 -10.29 -3.31
CA GLY A 365 -12.72 -9.68 -2.43
C GLY A 365 -13.16 -8.32 -2.91
N SER A 366 -12.23 -7.43 -3.16
CA SER A 366 -12.51 -6.08 -3.63
C SER A 366 -13.09 -6.04 -5.05
N LYS A 367 -12.63 -6.93 -5.94
CA LYS A 367 -13.20 -7.08 -7.29
C LYS A 367 -14.64 -7.61 -7.25
N GLN A 368 -14.95 -8.54 -6.33
CA GLN A 368 -16.32 -9.02 -6.14
C GLN A 368 -17.22 -7.91 -5.62
N TYR A 369 -16.78 -7.18 -4.57
CA TYR A 369 -17.48 -6.02 -4.05
C TYR A 369 -17.74 -4.98 -5.15
N ALA A 370 -16.73 -4.64 -5.91
CA ALA A 370 -16.86 -3.68 -7.00
C ALA A 370 -17.89 -4.10 -8.05
N LYS A 371 -17.96 -5.39 -8.35
CA LYS A 371 -18.95 -5.95 -9.29
C LYS A 371 -20.37 -5.87 -8.74
N ASP A 372 -20.55 -6.26 -7.48
CA ASP A 372 -21.87 -6.38 -6.86
C ASP A 372 -22.46 -5.00 -6.50
N HIS A 373 -21.59 -4.02 -6.14
CA HIS A 373 -21.95 -2.67 -5.75
C HIS A 373 -21.69 -1.60 -6.82
N ALA A 374 -21.40 -1.96 -8.07
CA ALA A 374 -21.09 -0.99 -9.14
C ALA A 374 -22.16 0.09 -9.33
N SER A 375 -23.46 -0.28 -9.20
CA SER A 375 -24.59 0.65 -9.31
C SER A 375 -24.70 1.60 -8.11
N GLU A 376 -24.01 1.31 -7.00
CA GLU A 376 -24.07 2.07 -5.74
C GLU A 376 -22.90 3.04 -5.61
N PHE A 377 -21.89 3.02 -6.52
CA PHE A 377 -20.70 3.88 -6.42
C PHE A 377 -21.02 5.38 -6.40
N ALA A 378 -22.15 5.79 -6.96
CA ALA A 378 -22.63 7.16 -6.83
C ALA A 378 -22.94 7.56 -5.37
N ASN A 379 -23.28 6.58 -4.53
CA ASN A 379 -23.57 6.72 -3.10
C ASN A 379 -22.33 6.48 -2.22
N HIS A 380 -21.22 5.98 -2.77
CA HIS A 380 -19.95 5.91 -2.05
C HIS A 380 -19.38 7.33 -1.95
N PHE A 381 -19.51 7.92 -0.77
CA PHE A 381 -19.20 9.33 -0.53
C PHE A 381 -17.70 9.58 -0.45
N ALA A 382 -16.96 8.68 0.17
CA ALA A 382 -15.52 8.51 0.08
C ALA A 382 -15.13 7.09 0.52
N VAL A 383 -13.91 6.69 0.15
CA VAL A 383 -13.35 5.39 0.51
C VAL A 383 -11.96 5.56 1.11
N ASN A 384 -11.61 4.72 2.07
CA ASN A 384 -10.30 4.64 2.68
C ASN A 384 -9.79 3.21 2.63
N GLU A 385 -8.49 3.07 2.40
CA GLU A 385 -7.74 1.87 2.72
C GLU A 385 -6.51 2.27 3.51
N THR A 386 -6.20 1.49 4.55
CA THR A 386 -5.01 1.65 5.38
C THR A 386 -4.17 0.41 5.21
N ASP A 387 -3.18 0.49 4.32
CA ASP A 387 -2.29 -0.61 3.92
C ASP A 387 -0.87 -0.07 3.68
N GLY A 388 -0.33 0.58 4.68
CA GLY A 388 1.03 1.15 4.66
C GLY A 388 1.76 0.90 5.98
N GLY A 389 1.30 -0.09 6.76
CA GLY A 389 1.81 -0.41 8.08
C GLY A 389 1.24 0.47 9.19
N ALA A 390 2.02 0.63 10.27
CA ALA A 390 1.57 1.35 11.46
C ALA A 390 2.58 2.37 11.99
N ASP A 391 3.57 2.75 11.17
CA ASP A 391 4.54 3.79 11.52
C ASP A 391 3.85 5.16 11.68
N HIS A 392 4.54 6.11 12.31
CA HIS A 392 3.99 7.44 12.61
C HIS A 392 3.32 8.11 11.38
N PRO A 393 2.04 8.52 11.47
CA PRO A 393 1.39 9.23 10.38
C PRO A 393 1.85 10.69 10.34
N ILE A 394 2.25 11.15 9.18
CA ILE A 394 2.68 12.54 8.95
C ILE A 394 1.58 13.40 8.28
N GLY A 395 0.48 12.77 7.87
CA GLY A 395 -0.64 13.47 7.24
C GLY A 395 -1.70 12.53 6.65
N LEU A 396 -2.37 13.07 5.64
CA LEU A 396 -3.37 12.39 4.82
C LEU A 396 -2.97 12.42 3.35
N ASN A 397 -3.01 11.28 2.69
CA ASN A 397 -3.10 11.19 1.24
C ASN A 397 -4.57 11.36 0.84
N LEU A 398 -4.82 12.14 -0.20
CA LEU A 398 -6.15 12.44 -0.72
C LEU A 398 -6.16 12.23 -2.22
N LYS A 399 -7.17 11.52 -2.72
CA LYS A 399 -7.45 11.38 -4.16
C LYS A 399 -8.83 11.96 -4.45
N ALA A 400 -8.82 13.18 -4.93
CA ALA A 400 -9.97 13.97 -5.35
C ALA A 400 -9.47 15.14 -6.18
N LYS A 401 -10.34 16.05 -6.65
CA LYS A 401 -9.87 17.29 -7.26
C LYS A 401 -9.08 18.15 -6.27
N PRO A 402 -8.14 19.01 -6.74
CA PRO A 402 -7.20 19.76 -5.89
C PRO A 402 -7.86 20.60 -4.78
N GLU A 403 -9.09 21.06 -4.99
CA GLU A 403 -9.86 21.87 -4.03
C GLU A 403 -10.12 21.13 -2.71
N VAL A 404 -9.99 19.81 -2.71
CA VAL A 404 -10.12 18.96 -1.50
C VAL A 404 -9.14 19.37 -0.41
N LYS A 405 -7.97 19.90 -0.76
CA LYS A 405 -6.98 20.35 0.25
C LYS A 405 -7.52 21.53 1.09
N GLU A 406 -8.17 22.49 0.45
CA GLU A 406 -8.79 23.62 1.16
C GLU A 406 -9.94 23.13 2.06
N ILE A 407 -10.72 22.16 1.60
CA ILE A 407 -11.80 21.54 2.36
C ILE A 407 -11.24 20.84 3.60
N PHE A 408 -10.14 20.10 3.48
CA PHE A 408 -9.54 19.36 4.58
C PHE A 408 -8.63 20.17 5.50
N GLU A 409 -8.36 21.44 5.22
CA GLU A 409 -7.55 22.33 6.06
C GLU A 409 -7.97 22.34 7.55
N PRO A 410 -9.29 22.42 7.91
CA PRO A 410 -9.73 22.33 9.31
C PRO A 410 -9.44 20.96 9.94
N VAL A 411 -9.53 19.88 9.17
CA VAL A 411 -9.20 18.51 9.59
C VAL A 411 -7.70 18.38 9.84
N ALA A 412 -6.89 18.87 8.90
CA ALA A 412 -5.42 18.90 9.00
C ALA A 412 -4.95 19.66 10.25
N LYS A 413 -5.56 20.80 10.57
CA LYS A 413 -5.26 21.56 11.80
C LYS A 413 -5.53 20.78 13.07
N ILE A 414 -6.57 19.95 13.10
CA ILE A 414 -6.86 19.07 14.23
C ILE A 414 -5.80 17.96 14.32
N LEU A 415 -5.41 17.37 13.20
CA LEU A 415 -4.41 16.29 13.13
C LEU A 415 -2.98 16.83 13.33
N GLN A 416 -2.71 18.11 13.07
CA GLN A 416 -1.40 18.73 13.33
C GLN A 416 -0.96 18.60 14.79
N GLU A 417 -1.90 18.51 15.76
CA GLU A 417 -1.57 18.33 17.18
C GLU A 417 -0.89 16.97 17.49
N ILE A 418 -0.96 16.02 16.54
CA ILE A 418 -0.26 14.73 16.61
C ILE A 418 0.81 14.59 15.51
N GLY A 419 1.19 15.68 14.85
CA GLY A 419 2.19 15.65 13.77
C GLY A 419 1.64 15.28 12.39
N ALA A 420 0.36 14.92 12.27
CA ALA A 420 -0.26 14.40 11.04
C ALA A 420 -1.03 15.48 10.24
N GLY A 421 -0.50 16.71 10.16
CA GLY A 421 -1.19 17.83 9.51
C GLY A 421 -0.89 18.02 8.02
N THR A 422 -0.06 17.18 7.41
CA THR A 422 0.25 17.30 5.98
C THR A 422 -0.92 16.80 5.12
N LEU A 423 -1.26 17.50 4.05
CA LEU A 423 -2.22 17.06 3.03
C LEU A 423 -1.49 16.84 1.71
N ASN A 424 -1.48 15.62 1.24
CA ASN A 424 -0.87 15.21 -0.02
C ASN A 424 -1.95 14.80 -1.03
N LEU A 425 -1.82 15.22 -2.30
CA LEU A 425 -2.63 14.67 -3.39
C LEU A 425 -1.92 13.45 -3.96
N SER A 426 -2.63 12.34 -4.02
CA SER A 426 -2.13 11.08 -4.54
C SER A 426 -2.94 10.61 -5.75
N GLU A 427 -2.26 10.00 -6.71
CA GLU A 427 -2.90 9.38 -7.88
C GLU A 427 -3.52 8.02 -7.53
N HIS A 428 -3.08 7.39 -6.43
CA HIS A 428 -3.53 6.09 -5.96
C HIS A 428 -3.46 6.03 -4.43
N ILE A 429 -4.46 5.44 -3.80
CA ILE A 429 -4.56 5.32 -2.33
C ILE A 429 -4.38 3.88 -1.88
N GLY A 430 -5.11 2.91 -2.47
CA GLY A 430 -5.05 1.53 -2.02
C GLY A 430 -5.49 0.52 -3.08
N ALA A 431 -4.99 -0.71 -2.97
CA ALA A 431 -5.21 -1.75 -3.97
C ALA A 431 -6.66 -2.25 -3.99
N ASP A 432 -7.27 -2.44 -2.83
CA ASP A 432 -8.63 -2.97 -2.75
C ASP A 432 -9.70 -1.91 -3.08
N ILE A 433 -9.40 -0.64 -2.90
CA ILE A 433 -10.31 0.44 -3.28
C ILE A 433 -10.09 0.97 -4.72
N GLU A 434 -9.08 0.45 -5.44
CA GLU A 434 -8.75 0.89 -6.80
C GLU A 434 -9.95 0.88 -7.77
N PRO A 435 -10.86 -0.13 -7.76
CA PRO A 435 -12.05 -0.10 -8.63
C PRO A 435 -12.97 1.10 -8.37
N MET A 436 -13.12 1.51 -7.10
CA MET A 436 -13.91 2.67 -6.71
C MET A 436 -13.21 3.97 -7.08
N GLU A 437 -11.89 4.04 -6.88
CA GLU A 437 -11.05 5.17 -7.34
C GLU A 437 -11.17 5.39 -8.86
N LYS A 438 -11.11 4.31 -9.64
CA LYS A 438 -11.29 4.37 -11.12
C LYS A 438 -12.69 4.84 -11.52
N ALA A 439 -13.69 4.59 -10.69
CA ALA A 439 -15.04 5.10 -10.87
C ALA A 439 -15.22 6.56 -10.41
N GLY A 440 -14.16 7.21 -9.91
CA GLY A 440 -14.16 8.60 -9.47
C GLY A 440 -14.68 8.82 -8.06
N VAL A 441 -14.72 7.77 -7.21
CA VAL A 441 -15.03 7.94 -5.79
C VAL A 441 -13.82 8.59 -5.10
N PRO A 442 -13.99 9.69 -4.36
CA PRO A 442 -12.91 10.29 -3.59
C PRO A 442 -12.32 9.29 -2.59
N ALA A 443 -10.99 9.30 -2.45
CA ALA A 443 -10.31 8.38 -1.54
C ALA A 443 -9.34 9.11 -0.62
N PHE A 444 -9.06 8.50 0.54
CA PHE A 444 -8.07 8.98 1.50
C PHE A 444 -7.39 7.84 2.24
N SER A 445 -6.15 8.06 2.70
CA SER A 445 -5.44 7.15 3.61
C SER A 445 -4.56 7.95 4.57
N PRO A 446 -4.16 7.39 5.72
CA PRO A 446 -3.07 7.97 6.48
C PRO A 446 -1.79 7.99 5.60
N MET A 447 -1.03 9.06 5.71
CA MET A 447 0.30 9.16 5.10
C MET A 447 1.32 8.77 6.16
N GLN A 448 1.70 7.50 6.19
CA GLN A 448 2.66 6.99 7.16
C GLN A 448 4.11 7.27 6.74
N ASP A 449 5.02 7.22 7.70
CA ASP A 449 6.46 7.21 7.46
C ASP A 449 6.89 5.87 6.86
N SER A 450 7.14 5.81 5.56
CA SER A 450 7.43 4.57 4.84
C SER A 450 8.91 4.15 4.86
N ARG A 451 9.77 4.79 5.67
CA ARG A 451 11.23 4.54 5.67
C ARG A 451 11.59 3.12 6.06
N PHE A 452 10.80 2.48 6.92
CA PHE A 452 11.09 1.16 7.47
C PHE A 452 10.09 0.08 7.09
N TYR A 453 8.91 0.42 6.57
CA TYR A 453 7.84 -0.52 6.22
C TYR A 453 8.35 -1.70 5.37
N PHE A 454 9.06 -1.43 4.29
CA PHE A 454 9.59 -2.46 3.39
C PHE A 454 10.79 -3.25 3.95
N ASN A 455 11.20 -3.03 5.20
CA ASN A 455 12.13 -3.91 5.90
C ASN A 455 11.40 -5.12 6.52
N TYR A 456 10.10 -5.02 6.73
CA TYR A 456 9.28 -6.02 7.42
C TYR A 456 8.19 -6.62 6.55
N HIS A 457 7.54 -5.79 5.73
CA HIS A 457 6.50 -6.16 4.76
C HIS A 457 6.88 -7.41 3.96
N HIS A 458 5.97 -8.40 3.88
CA HIS A 458 6.16 -9.68 3.17
C HIS A 458 7.35 -10.54 3.66
N THR A 459 7.81 -10.36 4.88
CA THR A 459 8.94 -11.10 5.45
C THR A 459 8.57 -11.86 6.73
N PRO A 460 9.41 -12.82 7.19
CA PRO A 460 9.22 -13.42 8.51
C PRO A 460 9.27 -12.44 9.68
N ALA A 461 9.72 -11.19 9.44
CA ALA A 461 9.81 -10.15 10.46
C ALA A 461 8.52 -9.34 10.61
N ASP A 462 7.49 -9.57 9.79
CA ASP A 462 6.17 -8.97 9.99
C ASP A 462 5.46 -9.61 11.19
N THR A 463 5.70 -9.06 12.35
CA THR A 463 5.27 -9.57 13.65
C THR A 463 4.87 -8.43 14.59
N LEU A 464 4.07 -8.73 15.62
CA LEU A 464 3.48 -7.71 16.52
C LEU A 464 4.49 -6.75 17.15
N ASP A 465 5.73 -7.18 17.38
CA ASP A 465 6.79 -6.34 17.96
C ASP A 465 7.23 -5.18 17.03
N LYS A 466 6.78 -5.13 15.79
CA LYS A 466 6.98 -4.01 14.88
C LYS A 466 5.92 -2.92 15.04
N ILE A 467 4.84 -3.22 15.74
CA ILE A 467 3.78 -2.25 16.01
C ILE A 467 4.13 -1.43 17.25
N VAL A 468 4.35 -0.16 17.08
CA VAL A 468 4.47 0.81 18.18
C VAL A 468 3.05 1.23 18.60
N PRO A 469 2.57 0.90 19.81
CA PRO A 469 1.16 1.15 20.19
C PRO A 469 0.74 2.60 20.03
N ARG A 470 1.64 3.54 20.29
CA ARG A 470 1.36 4.98 20.14
C ARG A 470 1.15 5.39 18.69
N GLU A 471 1.98 4.90 17.78
CA GLU A 471 1.88 5.20 16.36
C GLU A 471 0.62 4.58 15.74
N LEU A 472 0.25 3.37 16.16
CA LEU A 472 -1.03 2.76 15.78
C LEU A 472 -2.23 3.59 16.26
N GLN A 473 -2.21 4.12 17.49
CA GLN A 473 -3.23 5.04 18.00
C GLN A 473 -3.32 6.32 17.14
N GLU A 474 -2.19 6.84 16.70
CA GLU A 474 -2.13 8.02 15.84
C GLU A 474 -2.71 7.75 14.45
N ASN A 475 -2.43 6.59 13.85
CA ASN A 475 -3.08 6.13 12.60
C ASN A 475 -4.60 6.01 12.78
N ALA A 476 -5.05 5.38 13.86
CA ALA A 476 -6.47 5.27 14.18
C ALA A 476 -7.14 6.65 14.36
N ALA A 477 -6.44 7.60 14.99
CA ALA A 477 -6.91 8.97 15.10
C ALA A 477 -7.07 9.64 13.73
N VAL A 478 -6.09 9.48 12.84
CA VAL A 478 -6.13 10.05 11.48
C VAL A 478 -7.32 9.51 10.69
N VAL A 479 -7.51 8.19 10.68
CA VAL A 479 -8.59 7.54 9.91
C VAL A 479 -9.96 7.88 10.51
N ALA A 480 -10.14 7.75 11.82
CA ALA A 480 -11.43 8.03 12.47
C ALA A 480 -11.86 9.50 12.32
N VAL A 481 -10.90 10.44 12.44
CA VAL A 481 -11.15 11.88 12.25
C VAL A 481 -11.55 12.16 10.81
N ALA A 482 -10.79 11.67 9.83
CA ALA A 482 -11.09 11.89 8.42
C ALA A 482 -12.42 11.24 7.99
N ALA A 483 -12.66 9.99 8.38
CA ALA A 483 -13.91 9.29 8.06
C ALA A 483 -15.14 9.98 8.66
N TYR A 484 -15.06 10.38 9.93
CA TYR A 484 -16.17 11.08 10.58
C TYR A 484 -16.40 12.48 10.01
N ALA A 485 -15.31 13.21 9.64
CA ALA A 485 -15.42 14.49 8.97
C ALA A 485 -16.21 14.34 7.65
N VAL A 486 -15.79 13.39 6.81
CA VAL A 486 -16.47 13.12 5.52
C VAL A 486 -17.90 12.65 5.73
N ALA A 487 -18.16 11.76 6.69
CA ALA A 487 -19.51 11.27 6.98
C ALA A 487 -20.47 12.37 7.44
N ASN A 488 -19.94 13.48 7.98
CA ASN A 488 -20.74 14.62 8.47
C ASN A 488 -20.55 15.89 7.63
N ALA A 489 -19.90 15.81 6.48
CA ALA A 489 -19.74 16.94 5.58
C ALA A 489 -21.09 17.44 5.06
N GLU A 490 -21.26 18.78 5.00
CA GLU A 490 -22.50 19.40 4.50
C GLU A 490 -22.65 19.30 2.98
N GLN A 491 -21.55 19.02 2.28
CA GLN A 491 -21.48 18.91 0.82
C GLN A 491 -20.61 17.71 0.42
N SER A 492 -20.80 17.24 -0.81
CA SER A 492 -19.94 16.19 -1.40
C SER A 492 -18.52 16.69 -1.62
N LEU A 493 -17.56 15.78 -1.47
CA LEU A 493 -16.19 16.05 -1.90
C LEU A 493 -16.13 16.23 -3.42
N PRO A 494 -15.22 17.05 -3.93
CA PRO A 494 -15.04 17.26 -5.37
C PRO A 494 -14.52 15.96 -6.02
N ARG A 495 -15.27 15.43 -6.98
CA ARG A 495 -14.96 14.21 -7.74
C ARG A 495 -14.25 14.52 -9.05
#